data_d15f6054cac390c6069c39dcf350fe2c
#
_entry.id   d15f6054cac390c6069c39dcf350fe2c
#
_cell.length_a   1.000
_cell.length_b   1.000
_cell.length_c   1.000
_cell.angle_alpha   90.00
_cell.angle_beta   90.00
_cell.angle_gamma   90.00
#
_symmetry.space_group_name_H-M   'P 1'
#
loop_
_entity.id
_entity.type
_entity.pdbx_description
1 polymer ?
#
loop_
_entity_poly.entity_id
_entity_poly.type
_entity_poly.pdbx_seq_one_letter_code
_entity_poly.pdbx_strand_id
1 'polypeptide(L)'
;ELMWRNTNLEVDMICFADDDESITFGEPTALGQHHPALRRGDWVFLASEGPVDWVNGHLTGSQVDGPTALAKHTWSHPDHWYTSTVEEQTRYTLEKLARLAETAGTSLDQTVKADVYIGHPRDFAAMDRVWRQTFPENPPARVVIPYMGMGTKGARVEISLTLLAGDASISKKTIETSDAPEQPGHEPQAVKAGNFLFFSTQMAFDSTGNLAE
;
A
#
# COMPACT_ATOMS: atom_id res chain seq x y z
N GLU A 1 -2.20 -17.88 6.29
CA GLU A 1 -2.09 -18.90 5.20
C GLU A 1 -2.45 -18.21 3.90
N LEU A 2 -1.64 -18.41 2.86
CA LEU A 2 -2.00 -18.03 1.50
C LEU A 2 -3.23 -18.83 1.06
N MET A 3 -3.92 -18.37 -0.01
CA MET A 3 -5.20 -18.95 -0.46
C MET A 3 -5.20 -20.47 -0.64
N TRP A 4 -4.04 -21.06 -0.86
CA TRP A 4 -3.88 -22.52 -1.04
C TRP A 4 -3.07 -23.11 0.11
N ARG A 5 -3.52 -24.24 0.66
CA ARG A 5 -2.77 -25.00 1.67
C ARG A 5 -1.38 -25.36 1.14
N ASN A 6 -0.34 -25.18 1.98
CA ASN A 6 1.06 -25.47 1.67
C ASN A 6 1.68 -24.54 0.59
N THR A 7 1.06 -23.42 0.27
CA THR A 7 1.68 -22.37 -0.56
C THR A 7 2.47 -21.45 0.35
N ASN A 8 3.75 -21.27 0.04
CA ASN A 8 4.67 -20.42 0.80
C ASN A 8 5.04 -19.15 0.04
N LEU A 9 4.66 -19.04 -1.23
CA LEU A 9 4.96 -17.91 -2.08
C LEU A 9 3.80 -17.65 -3.04
N GLU A 10 3.41 -16.39 -3.15
CA GLU A 10 2.52 -15.88 -4.17
C GLU A 10 3.23 -14.72 -4.86
N VAL A 11 3.16 -14.67 -6.19
CA VAL A 11 3.83 -13.64 -6.99
C VAL A 11 2.79 -12.97 -7.87
N ASP A 12 2.66 -11.66 -7.74
CA ASP A 12 1.91 -10.81 -8.65
C ASP A 12 2.90 -10.10 -9.59
N MET A 13 2.64 -10.11 -10.89
CA MET A 13 3.51 -9.52 -11.90
C MET A 13 2.73 -8.67 -12.88
N ILE A 14 3.25 -7.47 -13.14
CA ILE A 14 2.78 -6.61 -14.23
C ILE A 14 3.85 -6.62 -15.31
N CYS A 15 3.47 -7.08 -16.52
CA CYS A 15 4.36 -7.15 -17.66
C CYS A 15 3.90 -6.20 -18.77
N PHE A 16 4.84 -5.59 -19.46
CA PHE A 16 4.61 -4.73 -20.61
C PHE A 16 5.12 -5.43 -21.88
N ALA A 17 4.34 -5.36 -22.94
CA ALA A 17 4.67 -6.00 -24.23
C ALA A 17 5.37 -5.05 -25.23
N ASP A 18 5.52 -3.78 -24.87
CA ASP A 18 6.20 -2.76 -25.67
C ASP A 18 7.69 -2.65 -25.32
N ASP A 19 8.44 -1.92 -26.14
CA ASP A 19 9.88 -1.68 -25.97
C ASP A 19 10.20 -0.36 -25.27
N ASP A 20 9.21 0.28 -24.61
CA ASP A 20 9.41 1.53 -23.89
C ASP A 20 10.43 1.35 -22.77
N GLU A 21 11.26 2.36 -22.55
CA GLU A 21 12.26 2.36 -21.49
C GLU A 21 11.62 2.45 -20.11
N SER A 22 12.11 1.62 -19.20
CA SER A 22 11.75 1.70 -17.78
C SER A 22 12.81 2.50 -17.02
N ILE A 23 12.37 3.47 -16.23
CA ILE A 23 13.23 4.31 -15.40
C ILE A 23 13.04 3.90 -13.94
N THR A 24 14.12 3.55 -13.26
CA THR A 24 14.11 3.20 -11.84
C THR A 24 14.57 4.38 -10.99
N PHE A 25 14.02 4.49 -9.78
CA PHE A 25 14.31 5.55 -8.82
C PHE A 25 14.64 4.96 -7.47
N GLY A 26 15.54 5.64 -6.76
CA GLY A 26 16.06 5.20 -5.47
C GLY A 26 17.09 4.07 -5.60
N GLU A 27 17.90 3.93 -4.57
CA GLU A 27 18.88 2.84 -4.49
C GLU A 27 18.16 1.52 -4.16
N PRO A 28 18.63 0.38 -4.71
CA PRO A 28 18.08 -0.91 -4.35
C PRO A 28 18.10 -1.14 -2.84
N THR A 29 17.03 -1.73 -2.33
CA THR A 29 16.95 -2.04 -0.90
C THR A 29 18.00 -3.08 -0.51
N ALA A 30 18.55 -2.95 0.70
CA ALA A 30 19.61 -3.84 1.19
C ALA A 30 19.23 -5.32 1.22
N LEU A 31 17.94 -5.63 1.28
CA LEU A 31 17.42 -7.00 1.39
C LEU A 31 16.82 -7.53 0.09
N GLY A 32 16.16 -6.69 -0.70
CA GLY A 32 15.38 -7.13 -1.85
C GLY A 32 16.08 -6.97 -3.19
N GLN A 33 17.16 -6.19 -3.26
CA GLN A 33 17.85 -5.83 -4.52
C GLN A 33 16.89 -5.27 -5.59
N HIS A 34 15.73 -4.74 -5.18
CA HIS A 34 14.77 -4.07 -6.05
C HIS A 34 14.80 -2.57 -5.83
N HIS A 35 14.52 -1.81 -6.87
CA HIS A 35 14.37 -0.36 -6.75
C HIS A 35 13.02 -0.05 -6.09
N PRO A 36 12.97 0.96 -5.20
CA PRO A 36 11.72 1.32 -4.52
C PRO A 36 10.67 1.96 -5.44
N ALA A 37 11.08 2.48 -6.60
CA ALA A 37 10.14 3.00 -7.59
C ALA A 37 10.61 2.71 -9.02
N LEU A 38 9.64 2.50 -9.91
CA LEU A 38 9.82 2.30 -11.35
C LEU A 38 8.79 3.12 -12.10
N ARG A 39 9.22 3.86 -13.12
CA ARG A 39 8.34 4.52 -14.09
C ARG A 39 8.43 3.83 -15.44
N ARG A 40 7.28 3.65 -16.09
CA ARG A 40 7.16 3.23 -17.48
C ARG A 40 5.99 3.96 -18.15
N GLY A 41 6.32 4.83 -19.12
CA GLY A 41 5.34 5.67 -19.79
C GLY A 41 4.54 6.52 -18.79
N ASP A 42 3.22 6.42 -18.86
CA ASP A 42 2.28 7.12 -17.97
C ASP A 42 2.21 6.55 -16.54
N TRP A 43 2.87 5.41 -16.26
CA TRP A 43 2.72 4.66 -15.02
C TRP A 43 3.94 4.77 -14.13
N VAL A 44 3.69 4.91 -12.83
CA VAL A 44 4.69 4.83 -11.76
C VAL A 44 4.26 3.74 -10.77
N PHE A 45 5.18 2.83 -10.48
CA PHE A 45 4.99 1.73 -9.54
C PHE A 45 5.92 1.95 -8.36
N LEU A 46 5.35 2.09 -7.16
CA LEU A 46 6.11 2.10 -5.92
C LEU A 46 6.07 0.69 -5.33
N ALA A 47 7.24 0.16 -5.03
CA ALA A 47 7.38 -1.12 -4.36
C ALA A 47 6.69 -1.09 -3.00
N SER A 48 6.41 -2.28 -2.47
CA SER A 48 5.83 -2.41 -1.15
C SER A 48 6.77 -1.85 -0.08
N GLU A 49 6.26 -0.91 0.69
CA GLU A 49 6.99 -0.21 1.74
C GLU A 49 6.29 -0.39 3.09
N GLY A 50 7.09 -0.61 4.11
CA GLY A 50 6.65 -0.69 5.49
C GLY A 50 7.25 0.42 6.37
N PRO A 51 6.96 0.39 7.68
CA PRO A 51 7.45 1.37 8.66
C PRO A 51 8.92 1.14 9.01
N VAL A 52 9.77 1.03 7.99
CA VAL A 52 11.17 0.63 8.10
C VAL A 52 12.09 1.79 7.74
N ASP A 53 13.07 2.04 8.60
CA ASP A 53 14.20 2.94 8.36
C ASP A 53 15.50 2.11 8.52
N TRP A 54 16.10 1.75 7.42
CA TRP A 54 17.30 0.91 7.39
C TRP A 54 18.56 1.61 7.93
N VAL A 55 18.55 2.92 8.01
CA VAL A 55 19.69 3.73 8.46
C VAL A 55 19.60 4.04 9.96
N ASN A 56 18.44 4.51 10.41
CA ASN A 56 18.25 5.02 11.78
C ASN A 56 17.24 4.22 12.59
N GLY A 57 16.64 3.19 12.00
CA GLY A 57 15.61 2.39 12.63
C GLY A 57 16.09 1.64 13.85
N HIS A 58 15.13 1.19 14.66
CA HIS A 58 15.41 0.38 15.83
C HIS A 58 15.58 -1.08 15.41
N LEU A 59 16.79 -1.61 15.56
CA LEU A 59 17.06 -3.02 15.33
C LEU A 59 16.55 -3.82 16.54
N THR A 60 15.50 -4.60 16.34
CA THR A 60 14.95 -5.50 17.36
C THR A 60 15.11 -6.95 16.93
N GLY A 61 15.53 -7.79 17.85
CA GLY A 61 15.67 -9.22 17.61
C GLY A 61 17.08 -9.68 17.23
N SER A 62 17.27 -10.98 17.23
CA SER A 62 18.49 -11.61 16.76
C SER A 62 18.47 -11.75 15.24
N GLN A 63 19.63 -11.96 14.63
CA GLN A 63 19.73 -12.23 13.18
C GLN A 63 18.90 -13.44 12.73
N VAL A 64 18.49 -14.29 13.66
CA VAL A 64 17.67 -15.49 13.41
C VAL A 64 16.21 -15.12 13.12
N ASP A 65 15.72 -13.96 13.61
CA ASP A 65 14.33 -13.51 13.47
C ASP A 65 14.10 -12.64 12.23
N GLY A 66 15.11 -12.48 11.39
CA GLY A 66 15.07 -11.60 10.22
C GLY A 66 15.36 -10.12 10.55
N PRO A 67 15.54 -9.29 9.53
CA PRO A 67 15.89 -7.90 9.70
C PRO A 67 14.73 -7.12 10.32
N THR A 68 15.05 -6.37 11.35
CA THR A 68 14.08 -5.58 12.11
C THR A 68 14.59 -4.15 12.23
N ALA A 69 14.22 -3.32 11.28
CA ALA A 69 14.62 -1.93 11.24
C ALA A 69 13.39 -1.02 11.28
N LEU A 70 12.50 -1.23 12.27
CA LEU A 70 11.37 -0.31 12.49
C LEU A 70 11.88 1.10 12.74
N ALA A 71 11.27 2.08 12.11
CA ALA A 71 11.51 3.47 12.39
C ALA A 71 11.20 3.76 13.87
N LYS A 72 12.12 4.39 14.59
CA LYS A 72 12.08 4.54 16.06
C LYS A 72 10.78 5.10 16.60
N HIS A 73 10.21 6.08 15.92
CA HIS A 73 8.97 6.73 16.35
C HIS A 73 7.70 5.91 16.05
N THR A 74 7.81 4.82 15.28
CA THR A 74 6.69 3.92 14.99
C THR A 74 6.64 2.70 15.90
N TRP A 75 7.62 2.59 16.79
CA TRP A 75 7.69 1.50 17.73
C TRP A 75 6.83 1.80 18.96
N SER A 76 5.89 0.89 19.31
CA SER A 76 5.11 1.04 20.54
C SER A 76 5.99 0.70 21.74
N HIS A 77 6.27 1.69 22.56
CA HIS A 77 6.85 1.44 23.87
C HIS A 77 5.74 0.93 24.82
N PRO A 78 6.01 -0.05 25.69
CA PRO A 78 4.99 -0.56 26.63
C PRO A 78 4.34 0.53 27.49
N ASP A 79 5.07 1.60 27.75
CA ASP A 79 4.59 2.73 28.57
C ASP A 79 3.83 3.80 27.75
N HIS A 80 3.75 3.66 26.42
CA HIS A 80 3.04 4.58 25.53
C HIS A 80 1.68 3.98 25.10
N TRP A 81 0.84 3.67 26.05
CA TRP A 81 -0.48 3.08 25.85
C TRP A 81 -1.50 3.99 25.15
N TYR A 82 -1.21 5.29 25.04
CA TYR A 82 -2.08 6.32 24.48
C TYR A 82 -1.83 6.59 22.98
N THR A 83 -0.84 5.96 22.37
CA THR A 83 -0.55 6.10 20.93
C THR A 83 -0.95 4.84 20.17
N SER A 84 -1.45 5.03 18.95
CA SER A 84 -1.75 3.91 18.06
C SER A 84 -0.52 3.59 17.22
N THR A 85 0.14 2.47 17.49
CA THR A 85 1.26 1.97 16.68
C THR A 85 0.91 1.87 15.20
N VAL A 86 -0.32 1.43 14.89
CA VAL A 86 -0.76 1.28 13.50
C VAL A 86 -0.90 2.64 12.82
N GLU A 87 -1.44 3.65 13.50
CA GLU A 87 -1.54 5.01 12.94
C GLU A 87 -0.17 5.59 12.65
N GLU A 88 0.78 5.48 13.60
CA GLU A 88 2.14 5.99 13.42
C GLU A 88 2.88 5.26 12.31
N GLN A 89 2.76 3.95 12.24
CA GLN A 89 3.35 3.15 11.17
C GLN A 89 2.75 3.49 9.80
N THR A 90 1.43 3.65 9.72
CA THR A 90 0.75 4.02 8.49
C THR A 90 1.19 5.41 8.01
N ARG A 91 1.23 6.38 8.92
CA ARG A 91 1.68 7.75 8.62
C ARG A 91 3.10 7.76 8.08
N TYR A 92 4.02 7.11 8.78
CA TYR A 92 5.42 7.02 8.36
C TYR A 92 5.56 6.37 6.98
N THR A 93 4.85 5.26 6.74
CA THR A 93 4.90 4.55 5.47
C THR A 93 4.37 5.41 4.31
N LEU A 94 3.24 6.10 4.51
CA LEU A 94 2.68 7.00 3.49
C LEU A 94 3.56 8.23 3.24
N GLU A 95 4.18 8.81 4.26
CA GLU A 95 5.15 9.90 4.09
C GLU A 95 6.40 9.44 3.31
N LYS A 96 6.85 8.21 3.55
CA LYS A 96 7.96 7.61 2.78
C LYS A 96 7.56 7.41 1.31
N LEU A 97 6.38 6.86 1.06
CA LEU A 97 5.84 6.69 -0.30
C LEU A 97 5.62 8.04 -1.01
N ALA A 98 5.19 9.09 -0.28
CA ALA A 98 5.08 10.44 -0.84
C ALA A 98 6.42 10.95 -1.38
N ARG A 99 7.49 10.82 -0.59
CA ARG A 99 8.85 11.21 -1.03
C ARG A 99 9.33 10.40 -2.23
N LEU A 100 9.01 9.10 -2.29
CA LEU A 100 9.34 8.26 -3.45
C LEU A 100 8.56 8.69 -4.69
N ALA A 101 7.27 9.01 -4.54
CA ALA A 101 6.44 9.53 -5.64
C ALA A 101 7.01 10.84 -6.19
N GLU A 102 7.39 11.79 -5.32
CA GLU A 102 8.03 13.04 -5.71
C GLU A 102 9.34 12.79 -6.48
N THR A 103 10.18 11.87 -6.00
CA THR A 103 11.43 11.48 -6.68
C THR A 103 11.17 10.88 -8.06
N ALA A 104 10.06 10.16 -8.22
CA ALA A 104 9.63 9.57 -9.49
C ALA A 104 8.84 10.56 -10.40
N GLY A 105 8.73 11.84 -10.00
CA GLY A 105 8.08 12.88 -10.80
C GLY A 105 6.56 12.85 -10.75
N THR A 106 5.97 12.41 -9.62
CA THR A 106 4.52 12.36 -9.40
C THR A 106 4.18 12.71 -7.94
N SER A 107 2.94 12.54 -7.53
CA SER A 107 2.49 12.75 -6.15
C SER A 107 1.44 11.71 -5.76
N LEU A 108 1.16 11.58 -4.45
CA LEU A 108 0.15 10.62 -3.95
C LEU A 108 -1.25 10.88 -4.52
N ASP A 109 -1.58 12.11 -4.91
CA ASP A 109 -2.87 12.44 -5.54
C ASP A 109 -3.08 11.69 -6.87
N GLN A 110 -1.99 11.28 -7.51
CA GLN A 110 -2.03 10.53 -8.76
C GLN A 110 -2.17 9.01 -8.53
N THR A 111 -2.30 8.55 -7.29
CA THR A 111 -2.48 7.13 -7.00
C THR A 111 -3.80 6.62 -7.57
N VAL A 112 -3.74 5.54 -8.34
CA VAL A 112 -4.90 4.87 -8.94
C VAL A 112 -5.25 3.58 -8.22
N LYS A 113 -4.25 2.86 -7.70
CA LYS A 113 -4.41 1.61 -6.95
C LYS A 113 -3.47 1.59 -5.74
N ALA A 114 -3.95 1.02 -4.65
CA ALA A 114 -3.17 0.71 -3.47
C ALA A 114 -3.44 -0.72 -2.99
N ASP A 115 -2.38 -1.48 -2.74
CA ASP A 115 -2.46 -2.74 -2.02
C ASP A 115 -1.90 -2.51 -0.61
N VAL A 116 -2.74 -2.74 0.40
CA VAL A 116 -2.44 -2.47 1.80
C VAL A 116 -2.51 -3.77 2.59
N TYR A 117 -1.38 -4.20 3.12
CA TYR A 117 -1.31 -5.34 4.02
C TYR A 117 -1.35 -4.83 5.46
N ILE A 118 -2.20 -5.43 6.29
CA ILE A 118 -2.33 -5.11 7.72
C ILE A 118 -2.09 -6.35 8.58
N GLY A 119 -1.38 -6.18 9.70
CA GLY A 119 -0.99 -7.29 10.56
C GLY A 119 -2.16 -8.00 11.24
N HIS A 120 -3.32 -7.35 11.35
CA HIS A 120 -4.54 -7.92 11.90
C HIS A 120 -5.78 -7.16 11.40
N PRO A 121 -6.94 -7.80 11.19
CA PRO A 121 -8.17 -7.09 10.77
C PRO A 121 -8.57 -5.92 11.68
N ARG A 122 -8.27 -5.99 12.98
CA ARG A 122 -8.53 -4.89 13.94
C ARG A 122 -7.72 -3.63 13.66
N ASP A 123 -6.66 -3.71 12.87
CA ASP A 123 -5.82 -2.57 12.51
C ASP A 123 -6.46 -1.68 11.43
N PHE A 124 -7.49 -2.20 10.74
CA PHE A 124 -8.16 -1.52 9.64
C PHE A 124 -8.61 -0.09 10.03
N ALA A 125 -9.37 0.05 11.11
CA ALA A 125 -9.90 1.35 11.49
C ALA A 125 -8.81 2.38 11.85
N ALA A 126 -7.71 1.94 12.44
CA ALA A 126 -6.58 2.81 12.78
C ALA A 126 -5.81 3.24 11.50
N MET A 127 -5.57 2.31 10.60
CA MET A 127 -4.97 2.56 9.29
C MET A 127 -5.86 3.50 8.47
N ASP A 128 -7.18 3.24 8.40
CA ASP A 128 -8.12 4.03 7.60
C ASP A 128 -8.26 5.48 8.08
N ARG A 129 -8.11 5.76 9.38
CA ARG A 129 -8.06 7.14 9.88
C ARG A 129 -6.91 7.95 9.27
N VAL A 130 -5.73 7.36 9.18
CA VAL A 130 -4.56 8.01 8.54
C VAL A 130 -4.75 8.09 7.02
N TRP A 131 -5.33 7.04 6.43
CA TRP A 131 -5.64 7.01 5.00
C TRP A 131 -6.53 8.19 4.58
N ARG A 132 -7.62 8.46 5.33
CA ARG A 132 -8.52 9.60 5.11
C ARG A 132 -7.81 10.96 5.20
N GLN A 133 -6.79 11.07 6.03
CA GLN A 133 -6.01 12.30 6.15
C GLN A 133 -5.06 12.48 4.97
N THR A 134 -4.53 11.38 4.44
CA THR A 134 -3.58 11.40 3.31
C THR A 134 -4.29 11.57 1.98
N PHE A 135 -5.47 10.97 1.81
CA PHE A 135 -6.27 11.03 0.59
C PHE A 135 -7.65 11.63 0.88
N PRO A 136 -7.73 12.92 1.29
CA PRO A 136 -9.01 13.53 1.69
C PRO A 136 -10.01 13.59 0.54
N GLU A 137 -9.53 13.75 -0.68
CA GLU A 137 -10.34 13.82 -1.90
C GLU A 137 -9.81 12.81 -2.93
N ASN A 138 -10.72 12.24 -3.71
CA ASN A 138 -10.40 11.31 -4.80
C ASN A 138 -9.43 10.17 -4.39
N PRO A 139 -9.73 9.38 -3.32
CA PRO A 139 -8.86 8.29 -2.90
C PRO A 139 -8.67 7.27 -4.03
N PRO A 140 -7.56 6.52 -4.02
CA PRO A 140 -7.35 5.43 -4.97
C PRO A 140 -8.27 4.24 -4.69
N ALA A 141 -8.45 3.37 -5.67
CA ALA A 141 -8.92 2.02 -5.42
C ALA A 141 -7.96 1.31 -4.46
N ARG A 142 -8.48 0.67 -3.42
CA ARG A 142 -7.67 0.08 -2.35
C ARG A 142 -8.10 -1.34 -2.03
N VAL A 143 -7.15 -2.24 -2.00
CA VAL A 143 -7.34 -3.59 -1.49
C VAL A 143 -6.66 -3.70 -0.13
N VAL A 144 -7.38 -4.13 0.90
CA VAL A 144 -6.82 -4.32 2.25
C VAL A 144 -6.80 -5.81 2.58
N ILE A 145 -5.60 -6.32 2.84
CA ILE A 145 -5.34 -7.74 3.05
C ILE A 145 -4.78 -7.94 4.45
N PRO A 146 -5.51 -8.62 5.35
CA PRO A 146 -4.95 -9.06 6.62
C PRO A 146 -3.87 -10.12 6.39
N TYR A 147 -2.64 -9.84 6.81
CA TYR A 147 -1.50 -10.72 6.62
C TYR A 147 -0.65 -10.84 7.88
N MET A 148 -0.65 -12.04 8.49
CA MET A 148 0.12 -12.34 9.69
C MET A 148 1.50 -12.86 9.32
N GLY A 149 2.46 -12.00 9.12
CA GLY A 149 3.82 -12.43 8.76
C GLY A 149 4.58 -11.38 7.97
N MET A 150 4.36 -10.10 8.33
CA MET A 150 5.13 -9.01 7.76
C MET A 150 6.62 -9.30 7.78
N GLY A 151 7.33 -8.99 6.70
CA GLY A 151 8.75 -9.24 6.56
C GLY A 151 9.62 -8.60 7.65
N THR A 152 9.13 -7.55 8.29
CA THR A 152 9.80 -6.88 9.40
C THR A 152 9.06 -7.12 10.71
N LYS A 153 9.77 -7.62 11.72
CA LYS A 153 9.21 -7.88 13.05
C LYS A 153 8.63 -6.60 13.66
N GLY A 154 7.38 -6.66 14.09
CA GLY A 154 6.66 -5.53 14.67
C GLY A 154 6.00 -4.60 13.64
N ALA A 155 6.24 -4.79 12.35
CA ALA A 155 5.48 -4.10 11.32
C ALA A 155 4.01 -4.56 11.34
N ARG A 156 3.10 -3.60 11.24
CA ARG A 156 1.66 -3.80 11.24
C ARG A 156 1.00 -3.35 9.95
N VAL A 157 1.75 -2.68 9.07
CA VAL A 157 1.28 -2.19 7.78
C VAL A 157 2.39 -2.29 6.74
N GLU A 158 2.01 -2.59 5.52
CA GLU A 158 2.85 -2.55 4.33
C GLU A 158 1.99 -2.07 3.17
N ILE A 159 2.48 -1.17 2.33
CA ILE A 159 1.70 -0.50 1.30
C ILE A 159 2.51 -0.46 -0.01
N SER A 160 1.89 -0.90 -1.10
CA SER A 160 2.38 -0.64 -2.46
C SER A 160 1.40 0.22 -3.23
N LEU A 161 1.90 1.06 -4.13
CA LEU A 161 1.08 2.01 -4.88
C LEU A 161 1.36 1.93 -6.37
N THR A 162 0.30 2.04 -7.17
CA THR A 162 0.36 2.32 -8.60
C THR A 162 -0.18 3.72 -8.82
N LEU A 163 0.61 4.58 -9.50
CA LEU A 163 0.30 5.99 -9.73
C LEU A 163 0.37 6.31 -11.22
N LEU A 164 -0.20 7.44 -11.59
CA LEU A 164 0.09 8.07 -12.87
C LEU A 164 1.32 8.99 -12.71
N ALA A 165 2.14 9.08 -13.74
CA ALA A 165 3.22 10.06 -13.81
C ALA A 165 2.65 11.49 -13.79
N GLY A 166 3.40 12.45 -13.29
CA GLY A 166 2.93 13.83 -13.20
C GLY A 166 2.67 14.50 -14.57
N ASP A 167 3.29 13.98 -15.62
CA ASP A 167 3.11 14.38 -17.02
C ASP A 167 2.34 13.33 -17.85
N ALA A 168 1.61 12.42 -17.19
CA ALA A 168 0.85 11.37 -17.86
C ALA A 168 -0.17 11.94 -18.85
N SER A 169 -0.32 11.27 -19.98
CA SER A 169 -1.29 11.61 -21.03
C SER A 169 -2.73 11.19 -20.66
N ILE A 170 -2.87 10.33 -19.65
CA ILE A 170 -4.13 9.82 -19.12
C ILE A 170 -4.43 10.42 -17.74
N SER A 171 -5.69 10.34 -17.34
CA SER A 171 -6.14 10.81 -16.02
C SER A 171 -6.91 9.72 -15.29
N LYS A 172 -6.94 9.80 -13.95
CA LYS A 172 -7.77 8.92 -13.13
C LYS A 172 -9.19 9.46 -13.03
N LYS A 173 -10.15 8.54 -12.93
CA LYS A 173 -11.56 8.81 -12.69
C LYS A 173 -12.13 7.83 -11.69
N THR A 174 -12.72 8.35 -10.63
CA THR A 174 -13.49 7.58 -9.65
C THR A 174 -14.75 7.00 -10.29
N ILE A 175 -15.06 5.75 -9.98
CA ILE A 175 -16.26 5.03 -10.42
C ILE A 175 -17.05 4.61 -9.19
N GLU A 176 -18.30 5.01 -9.16
CA GLU A 176 -19.29 4.66 -8.14
C GLU A 176 -20.59 4.23 -8.82
N THR A 177 -21.29 3.28 -8.25
CA THR A 177 -22.62 2.84 -8.69
C THR A 177 -23.49 2.46 -7.51
N SER A 178 -24.80 2.69 -7.63
CA SER A 178 -25.79 2.24 -6.66
C SER A 178 -26.06 0.72 -6.73
N ASP A 179 -25.57 0.05 -7.78
CA ASP A 179 -25.82 -1.37 -8.03
C ASP A 179 -24.80 -2.30 -7.34
N ALA A 180 -23.82 -1.70 -6.64
CA ALA A 180 -22.83 -2.43 -5.87
C ALA A 180 -22.80 -1.88 -4.42
N PRO A 181 -22.33 -2.68 -3.44
CA PRO A 181 -22.25 -2.24 -2.04
C PRO A 181 -21.29 -1.06 -1.87
N GLU A 182 -21.56 -0.24 -0.86
CA GLU A 182 -20.61 0.78 -0.41
C GLU A 182 -19.36 0.13 0.15
N GLN A 183 -18.23 0.83 -0.03
CA GLN A 183 -16.95 0.35 0.50
C GLN A 183 -16.88 0.58 2.03
N PRO A 184 -16.23 -0.34 2.79
CA PRO A 184 -16.17 -0.26 4.24
C PRO A 184 -15.26 0.84 4.77
N GLY A 185 -14.39 1.36 3.92
CA GLY A 185 -13.39 2.36 4.28
C GLY A 185 -13.45 3.58 3.39
N HIS A 186 -12.33 4.32 3.35
CA HIS A 186 -12.21 5.52 2.52
C HIS A 186 -11.55 5.19 1.17
N GLU A 187 -12.28 4.49 0.34
CA GLU A 187 -11.94 4.16 -1.03
C GLU A 187 -13.18 4.19 -1.91
N PRO A 188 -13.04 4.46 -3.23
CA PRO A 188 -14.13 4.30 -4.19
C PRO A 188 -14.37 2.82 -4.51
N GLN A 189 -15.48 2.49 -5.15
CA GLN A 189 -15.73 1.14 -5.65
C GLN A 189 -14.69 0.73 -6.71
N ALA A 190 -14.30 1.68 -7.58
CA ALA A 190 -13.22 1.49 -8.54
C ALA A 190 -12.61 2.83 -8.99
N VAL A 191 -11.41 2.74 -9.58
CA VAL A 191 -10.76 3.85 -10.28
C VAL A 191 -10.44 3.41 -11.71
N LYS A 192 -10.84 4.22 -12.68
CA LYS A 192 -10.46 4.06 -14.09
C LYS A 192 -9.27 4.97 -14.41
N ALA A 193 -8.26 4.44 -15.10
CA ALA A 193 -7.16 5.21 -15.66
C ALA A 193 -6.76 4.61 -17.02
N GLY A 194 -6.84 5.40 -18.09
CA GLY A 194 -6.65 4.92 -19.44
C GLY A 194 -7.58 3.75 -19.77
N ASN A 195 -7.01 2.62 -20.17
CA ASN A 195 -7.72 1.37 -20.48
C ASN A 195 -7.87 0.42 -19.28
N PHE A 196 -7.39 0.81 -18.09
CA PHE A 196 -7.45 0.00 -16.88
C PHE A 196 -8.61 0.43 -15.98
N LEU A 197 -9.18 -0.55 -15.28
CA LEU A 197 -10.14 -0.36 -14.21
C LEU A 197 -9.63 -1.12 -12.98
N PHE A 198 -9.33 -0.39 -11.93
CA PHE A 198 -8.86 -0.91 -10.66
C PHE A 198 -10.03 -0.96 -9.68
N PHE A 199 -10.32 -2.13 -9.15
CA PHE A 199 -11.37 -2.31 -8.15
C PHE A 199 -10.77 -2.23 -6.73
N SER A 200 -11.53 -1.62 -5.83
CA SER A 200 -11.28 -1.77 -4.39
C SER A 200 -11.68 -3.17 -3.92
N THR A 201 -11.40 -3.49 -2.65
CA THR A 201 -11.77 -4.77 -2.04
C THR A 201 -13.25 -5.08 -2.31
N GLN A 202 -13.51 -6.24 -2.89
CA GLN A 202 -14.86 -6.74 -3.06
C GLN A 202 -15.19 -7.75 -1.94
N MET A 203 -16.29 -7.55 -1.26
CA MET A 203 -16.80 -8.43 -0.22
C MET A 203 -18.14 -9.03 -0.65
N ALA A 204 -18.51 -10.15 -0.05
CA ALA A 204 -19.73 -10.86 -0.36
C ALA A 204 -20.98 -10.17 0.24
N PHE A 205 -21.18 -8.90 -0.10
CA PHE A 205 -22.37 -8.14 0.27
C PHE A 205 -23.15 -7.74 -0.99
N ASP A 206 -24.47 -7.67 -0.86
CA ASP A 206 -25.32 -7.06 -1.88
C ASP A 206 -25.29 -5.52 -1.79
N SER A 207 -25.97 -4.84 -2.71
CA SER A 207 -26.05 -3.37 -2.74
C SER A 207 -26.78 -2.76 -1.54
N THR A 208 -27.45 -3.56 -0.72
CA THR A 208 -28.12 -3.14 0.52
C THR A 208 -27.28 -3.38 1.77
N GLY A 209 -26.08 -3.95 1.60
CA GLY A 209 -25.15 -4.27 2.68
C GLY A 209 -25.42 -5.57 3.41
N ASN A 210 -26.31 -6.43 2.89
CA ASN A 210 -26.53 -7.75 3.43
C ASN A 210 -25.54 -8.75 2.81
N LEU A 211 -25.24 -9.83 3.54
CA LEU A 211 -24.45 -10.93 2.99
C LEU A 211 -25.18 -11.51 1.77
N ALA A 212 -24.49 -11.57 0.64
CA ALA A 212 -25.03 -12.17 -0.58
C ALA A 212 -25.19 -13.68 -0.38
N GLU A 213 -26.37 -14.20 -0.75
CA GLU A 213 -26.72 -15.63 -0.68
C GLU A 213 -26.11 -16.43 -1.84
#